data_163f3de2f388edce3a9c32bf247296da
#
_entry.id   163f3de2f388edce3a9c32bf247296da
#
_cell.length_a   1.000
_cell.length_b   1.000
_cell.length_c   1.000
_cell.angle_alpha   90.00
_cell.angle_beta   90.00
_cell.angle_gamma   90.00
#
_symmetry.space_group_name_H-M   'P 1'
#
loop_
_entity.id
_entity.type
_entity.pdbx_description
1 polymer ?
#
loop_
_entity_poly.entity_id
_entity_poly.type
_entity_poly.pdbx_seq_one_letter_code
_entity_poly.pdbx_strand_id
1 'polypeptide(L)'
;MDFSQSNNNLLCANVNEEQDCIVFGTKKGVYVYTLYPQKKIISIKIDGGVSKVSMLHRSNIIFFVGTLEKGSYSKQILNIWDDSQKKIVGQIDFKDTIKHIHTTSDYIFVSTKDTIFIYSFNTLQQIHSISIENTTSSLFKVIVDKHLLIYSNYNKMIIYNWETKKSKTIDCHIHTIELFSLSQDQSLLATCSQKGSLLRIFNIDTLEQVNELRRGSNHVTIVNIAFNKDSTLLLCSSNKGTIHIFSLSDINNTPLVHTDETIKTLVEDISSNEQSLSEDTNMYTTIQNKKMYGAHYLKSFLPSYFNSEWSFIQIYLNHSITYSIFSKQTNNIITIASNGCFYSIDFLYDNKSKQSSYKIVSTLKFLSDHNDPFDNRTSTIL
;
A
#
# COMPACT_ATOMS: atom_id res chain seq x y z
N MET A 1 10.22 3.76 4.77
CA MET A 1 10.98 3.66 3.50
C MET A 1 12.10 4.66 3.58
N ASP A 2 13.32 4.23 3.30
CA ASP A 2 14.50 5.10 3.32
C ASP A 2 14.83 5.53 1.90
N PHE A 3 14.70 6.83 1.60
CA PHE A 3 14.89 7.42 0.28
C PHE A 3 16.30 7.98 0.07
N SER A 4 17.27 7.55 0.89
CA SER A 4 18.60 8.15 1.01
C SER A 4 19.51 8.07 -0.22
N GLN A 5 19.14 7.34 -1.27
CA GLN A 5 20.03 7.10 -2.43
C GLN A 5 19.74 7.94 -3.69
N SER A 6 18.73 8.82 -3.69
CA SER A 6 18.47 9.70 -4.82
C SER A 6 18.77 11.17 -4.44
N ASN A 7 19.24 11.97 -5.40
CA ASN A 7 19.38 13.42 -5.27
C ASN A 7 18.06 14.16 -4.94
N ASN A 8 17.07 13.42 -4.45
CA ASN A 8 15.73 13.90 -4.21
C ASN A 8 15.60 14.48 -2.79
N ASN A 9 15.00 15.64 -2.72
CA ASN A 9 14.61 16.28 -1.47
C ASN A 9 13.50 15.52 -0.72
N LEU A 10 12.85 14.48 -1.33
CA LEU A 10 11.77 13.69 -0.76
C LEU A 10 12.31 12.66 0.24
N LEU A 11 11.82 12.69 1.48
CA LEU A 11 12.19 11.76 2.55
C LEU A 11 11.05 10.81 2.92
N CYS A 12 9.80 11.28 2.89
CA CYS A 12 8.63 10.46 3.16
C CYS A 12 7.38 11.02 2.47
N ALA A 13 6.38 10.18 2.29
CA ALA A 13 5.06 10.56 1.80
C ALA A 13 3.98 9.78 2.56
N ASN A 14 2.84 10.40 2.76
CA ASN A 14 1.65 9.77 3.31
C ASN A 14 0.40 10.36 2.66
N VAL A 15 -0.67 9.61 2.63
CA VAL A 15 -1.98 10.04 2.12
C VAL A 15 -2.95 10.09 3.29
N ASN A 16 -3.82 11.10 3.30
CA ASN A 16 -4.86 11.19 4.32
C ASN A 16 -5.89 10.06 4.19
N GLU A 17 -6.71 9.88 5.19
CA GLU A 17 -7.69 8.79 5.26
C GLU A 17 -8.69 8.82 4.10
N GLU A 18 -9.13 10.01 3.69
CA GLU A 18 -10.07 10.22 2.59
C GLU A 18 -9.44 10.01 1.20
N GLN A 19 -8.13 9.78 1.13
CA GLN A 19 -7.38 9.61 -0.13
C GLN A 19 -7.57 10.76 -1.13
N ASP A 20 -7.64 11.99 -0.65
CA ASP A 20 -7.77 13.19 -1.49
C ASP A 20 -6.62 14.19 -1.32
N CYS A 21 -5.80 14.03 -0.30
CA CYS A 21 -4.60 14.81 -0.06
C CYS A 21 -3.39 13.90 0.16
N ILE A 22 -2.24 14.35 -0.30
CA ILE A 22 -0.96 13.74 0.00
C ILE A 22 -0.05 14.73 0.70
N VAL A 23 0.64 14.26 1.72
CA VAL A 23 1.61 15.03 2.48
C VAL A 23 3.01 14.48 2.26
N PHE A 24 3.96 15.35 1.97
CA PHE A 24 5.36 15.05 1.75
C PHE A 24 6.24 15.61 2.85
N GLY A 25 7.12 14.78 3.38
CA GLY A 25 8.26 15.21 4.16
C GLY A 25 9.51 15.28 3.28
N THR A 26 10.19 16.39 3.29
CA THR A 26 11.37 16.67 2.47
C THR A 26 12.54 17.17 3.32
N LYS A 27 13.72 17.32 2.72
CA LYS A 27 14.87 17.97 3.36
C LYS A 27 14.61 19.45 3.69
N LYS A 28 13.62 20.10 3.07
CA LYS A 28 13.29 21.53 3.23
C LYS A 28 12.03 21.76 4.09
N GLY A 29 11.28 20.70 4.43
CA GLY A 29 10.06 20.80 5.23
C GLY A 29 8.92 19.93 4.73
N VAL A 30 7.69 20.35 5.03
CA VAL A 30 6.44 19.63 4.71
C VAL A 30 5.68 20.35 3.61
N TYR A 31 5.14 19.57 2.66
CA TYR A 31 4.27 20.06 1.59
C TYR A 31 3.03 19.20 1.50
N VAL A 32 1.87 19.83 1.35
CA VAL A 32 0.59 19.14 1.14
C VAL A 32 0.01 19.51 -0.21
N TYR A 33 -0.44 18.50 -0.93
CA TYR A 33 -1.10 18.62 -2.23
C TYR A 33 -2.44 17.93 -2.20
N THR A 34 -3.43 18.52 -2.86
CA THR A 34 -4.64 17.80 -3.26
C THR A 34 -4.28 16.83 -4.39
N LEU A 35 -4.92 15.65 -4.42
CA LEU A 35 -4.70 14.65 -5.47
C LEU A 35 -5.51 14.99 -6.73
N TYR A 36 -6.66 15.64 -6.56
CA TYR A 36 -7.48 16.08 -7.67
C TYR A 36 -8.33 17.32 -7.31
N PRO A 37 -8.22 18.44 -8.08
CA PRO A 37 -7.12 18.74 -8.99
C PRO A 37 -5.78 18.78 -8.24
N GLN A 38 -4.68 18.45 -8.91
CA GLN A 38 -3.35 18.47 -8.29
C GLN A 38 -2.94 19.91 -7.98
N LYS A 39 -2.99 20.29 -6.69
CA LYS A 39 -2.66 21.64 -6.24
C LYS A 39 -1.94 21.60 -4.89
N LYS A 40 -0.87 22.37 -4.76
CA LYS A 40 -0.22 22.61 -3.48
C LYS A 40 -1.12 23.48 -2.61
N ILE A 41 -1.40 23.04 -1.39
CA ILE A 41 -2.26 23.75 -0.44
C ILE A 41 -1.50 24.21 0.81
N ILE A 42 -0.48 23.48 1.24
CA ILE A 42 0.32 23.81 2.42
C ILE A 42 1.81 23.69 2.11
N SER A 43 2.61 24.61 2.66
CA SER A 43 4.07 24.60 2.62
C SER A 43 4.62 25.08 3.95
N ILE A 44 5.36 24.20 4.64
CA ILE A 44 5.97 24.47 5.95
C ILE A 44 7.48 24.26 5.79
N LYS A 45 8.27 25.31 6.06
CA LYS A 45 9.73 25.21 6.07
C LYS A 45 10.18 24.65 7.41
N ILE A 46 10.99 23.59 7.37
CA ILE A 46 11.56 22.93 8.54
C ILE A 46 13.05 22.71 8.29
N ASP A 47 13.88 23.27 9.15
CA ASP A 47 15.32 23.08 9.09
C ASP A 47 15.70 21.65 9.51
N GLY A 48 16.60 21.03 8.74
CA GLY A 48 17.07 19.67 8.98
C GLY A 48 16.22 18.56 8.33
N GLY A 49 15.05 18.91 7.74
CA GLY A 49 14.19 17.97 7.02
C GLY A 49 13.21 17.17 7.89
N VAL A 50 12.32 16.43 7.22
CA VAL A 50 11.20 15.73 7.83
C VAL A 50 11.20 14.26 7.42
N SER A 51 11.31 13.36 8.40
CA SER A 51 11.45 11.91 8.19
C SER A 51 10.11 11.15 8.18
N LYS A 52 9.09 11.68 8.87
CA LYS A 52 7.73 11.11 8.93
C LYS A 52 6.70 12.22 8.90
N VAL A 53 5.58 11.97 8.23
CA VAL A 53 4.44 12.89 8.15
C VAL A 53 3.14 12.13 8.25
N SER A 54 2.14 12.79 8.81
CA SER A 54 0.73 12.38 8.76
C SER A 54 -0.15 13.63 8.73
N MET A 55 -1.32 13.53 8.16
CA MET A 55 -2.31 14.60 8.12
C MET A 55 -3.60 14.08 8.75
N LEU A 56 -4.19 14.86 9.63
CA LEU A 56 -5.47 14.52 10.23
C LEU A 56 -6.58 14.83 9.24
N HIS A 57 -7.20 13.81 8.67
CA HIS A 57 -8.28 13.98 7.69
C HIS A 57 -7.94 15.04 6.62
N ARG A 58 -8.90 15.80 6.18
CA ARG A 58 -8.72 17.00 5.35
C ARG A 58 -8.76 18.27 6.21
N SER A 59 -7.81 18.38 7.13
CA SER A 59 -7.73 19.50 8.08
C SER A 59 -6.43 20.31 7.90
N ASN A 60 -6.27 21.32 8.72
CA ASN A 60 -5.04 22.12 8.84
C ASN A 60 -4.03 21.54 9.84
N ILE A 61 -4.33 20.39 10.44
CA ILE A 61 -3.45 19.73 11.42
C ILE A 61 -2.54 18.72 10.75
N ILE A 62 -1.23 18.94 10.92
CA ILE A 62 -0.19 18.11 10.33
C ILE A 62 0.73 17.62 11.43
N PHE A 63 1.01 16.34 11.40
CA PHE A 63 1.96 15.68 12.28
C PHE A 63 3.25 15.42 11.52
N PHE A 64 4.38 15.75 12.14
CA PHE A 64 5.67 15.46 11.53
C PHE A 64 6.76 15.15 12.55
N VAL A 65 7.76 14.40 12.09
CA VAL A 65 8.97 14.06 12.82
C VAL A 65 10.16 14.53 12.00
N GLY A 66 11.08 15.22 12.64
CA GLY A 66 12.30 15.68 11.99
C GLY A 66 13.31 14.58 11.68
N THR A 67 14.47 14.98 11.17
CA THR A 67 15.59 14.07 10.87
C THR A 67 16.77 14.23 11.83
N LEU A 68 16.75 15.24 12.69
CA LEU A 68 17.85 15.55 13.61
C LEU A 68 17.95 14.53 14.75
N GLU A 69 19.13 14.33 15.26
CA GLU A 69 19.34 13.47 16.45
C GLU A 69 18.95 14.18 17.75
N LYS A 70 18.98 15.52 17.78
CA LYS A 70 18.66 16.36 18.94
C LYS A 70 17.96 17.64 18.50
N GLY A 71 17.28 18.29 19.44
CA GLY A 71 16.57 19.55 19.21
C GLY A 71 15.09 19.34 18.86
N SER A 72 14.37 20.43 18.61
CA SER A 72 12.92 20.44 18.39
C SER A 72 12.47 19.62 17.19
N TYR A 73 13.34 19.36 16.21
CA TYR A 73 13.07 18.54 15.03
C TYR A 73 13.80 17.21 15.07
N SER A 74 13.92 16.64 16.28
CA SER A 74 14.52 15.32 16.50
C SER A 74 13.66 14.21 15.94
N LYS A 75 14.28 13.06 15.64
CA LYS A 75 13.62 11.80 15.28
C LYS A 75 12.77 11.21 16.41
N GLN A 76 12.89 11.73 17.61
CA GLN A 76 12.21 11.28 18.82
C GLN A 76 11.01 12.17 19.19
N ILE A 77 10.82 13.30 18.49
CA ILE A 77 9.76 14.26 18.80
C ILE A 77 8.70 14.23 17.71
N LEU A 78 7.45 13.96 18.10
CA LEU A 78 6.28 14.17 17.27
C LEU A 78 5.83 15.61 17.41
N ASN A 79 5.86 16.36 16.33
CA ASN A 79 5.40 17.74 16.27
C ASN A 79 3.98 17.78 15.69
N ILE A 80 3.12 18.59 16.28
CA ILE A 80 1.74 18.85 15.83
C ILE A 80 1.69 20.30 15.37
N TRP A 81 1.52 20.50 14.07
CA TRP A 81 1.45 21.78 13.41
C TRP A 81 0.01 22.14 13.08
N ASP A 82 -0.38 23.36 13.42
CA ASP A 82 -1.64 23.96 12.96
C ASP A 82 -1.33 24.99 11.86
N ASP A 83 -1.72 24.66 10.63
CA ASP A 83 -1.47 25.54 9.48
C ASP A 83 -2.29 26.83 9.50
N SER A 84 -3.43 26.85 10.18
CA SER A 84 -4.23 28.06 10.37
C SER A 84 -3.53 29.07 11.28
N GLN A 85 -2.84 28.60 12.32
CA GLN A 85 -2.09 29.41 13.27
C GLN A 85 -0.62 29.57 12.88
N LYS A 86 -0.14 28.82 11.86
CA LYS A 86 1.26 28.80 11.38
C LYS A 86 2.27 28.55 12.50
N LYS A 87 1.95 27.65 13.43
CA LYS A 87 2.81 27.28 14.56
C LYS A 87 2.64 25.83 15.00
N ILE A 88 3.62 25.35 15.77
CA ILE A 88 3.50 24.09 16.51
C ILE A 88 2.55 24.33 17.69
N VAL A 89 1.51 23.51 17.79
CA VAL A 89 0.49 23.57 18.85
C VAL A 89 0.64 22.46 19.89
N GLY A 90 1.45 21.45 19.61
CA GLY A 90 1.73 20.37 20.55
C GLY A 90 2.99 19.60 20.15
N GLN A 91 3.59 18.96 21.15
CA GLN A 91 4.75 18.06 20.96
C GLN A 91 4.62 16.89 21.93
N ILE A 92 5.04 15.70 21.44
CA ILE A 92 5.14 14.49 22.27
C ILE A 92 6.56 13.93 22.11
N ASP A 93 7.26 13.75 23.24
CA ASP A 93 8.61 13.21 23.28
C ASP A 93 8.59 11.70 23.51
N PHE A 94 9.44 10.99 22.77
CA PHE A 94 9.64 9.55 22.86
C PHE A 94 11.10 9.24 23.23
N LYS A 95 11.33 8.13 23.91
CA LYS A 95 12.69 7.66 24.23
C LYS A 95 13.44 7.20 22.99
N ASP A 96 12.70 6.60 22.03
CA ASP A 96 13.24 6.00 20.81
C ASP A 96 12.80 6.73 19.55
N THR A 97 13.51 6.47 18.46
CA THR A 97 13.17 7.01 17.14
C THR A 97 11.77 6.59 16.69
N ILE A 98 10.94 7.55 16.32
CA ILE A 98 9.61 7.32 15.77
C ILE A 98 9.74 6.68 14.38
N LYS A 99 9.02 5.58 14.16
CA LYS A 99 9.04 4.79 12.93
C LYS A 99 7.81 4.99 12.07
N HIS A 100 6.63 5.06 12.67
CA HIS A 100 5.38 5.28 11.97
C HIS A 100 4.41 6.10 12.81
N ILE A 101 3.54 6.87 12.13
CA ILE A 101 2.50 7.70 12.72
C ILE A 101 1.20 7.40 12.01
N HIS A 102 0.13 7.24 12.75
CA HIS A 102 -1.24 7.21 12.25
C HIS A 102 -2.12 8.06 13.16
N THR A 103 -3.01 8.87 12.58
CA THR A 103 -3.81 9.83 13.32
C THR A 103 -5.27 9.70 12.92
N THR A 104 -6.13 9.77 13.92
CA THR A 104 -7.59 9.78 13.78
C THR A 104 -8.15 10.96 14.56
N SER A 105 -9.45 11.18 14.51
CA SER A 105 -10.11 12.27 15.26
C SER A 105 -9.87 12.21 16.77
N ASP A 106 -9.76 11.01 17.33
CA ASP A 106 -9.71 10.79 18.78
C ASP A 106 -8.35 10.34 19.29
N TYR A 107 -7.53 9.75 18.40
CA TYR A 107 -6.29 9.08 18.80
C TYR A 107 -5.10 9.44 17.91
N ILE A 108 -3.93 9.45 18.54
CA ILE A 108 -2.63 9.50 17.87
C ILE A 108 -1.91 8.18 18.16
N PHE A 109 -1.58 7.45 17.11
CA PHE A 109 -0.82 6.20 17.19
C PHE A 109 0.60 6.45 16.71
N VAL A 110 1.57 6.05 17.52
CA VAL A 110 2.98 6.21 17.20
C VAL A 110 3.72 4.92 17.46
N SER A 111 4.43 4.40 16.46
CA SER A 111 5.35 3.29 16.70
C SER A 111 6.79 3.75 16.79
N THR A 112 7.51 3.15 17.71
CA THR A 112 8.98 3.16 17.81
C THR A 112 9.52 1.80 17.34
N LYS A 113 10.73 1.43 17.75
CA LYS A 113 11.31 0.13 17.41
C LYS A 113 10.50 -1.04 17.97
N ASP A 114 10.14 -0.95 19.26
CA ASP A 114 9.63 -2.10 20.03
C ASP A 114 8.26 -1.82 20.68
N THR A 115 7.66 -0.64 20.45
CA THR A 115 6.42 -0.25 21.12
C THR A 115 5.53 0.58 20.19
N ILE A 116 4.23 0.32 20.26
CA ILE A 116 3.18 1.19 19.71
C ILE A 116 2.50 1.88 20.87
N PHE A 117 2.46 3.21 20.79
CA PHE A 117 1.83 4.07 21.77
C PHE A 117 0.50 4.59 21.22
N ILE A 118 -0.49 4.68 22.09
CA ILE A 118 -1.80 5.27 21.82
C ILE A 118 -1.99 6.48 22.72
N TYR A 119 -2.17 7.64 22.14
CA TYR A 119 -2.44 8.89 22.83
C TYR A 119 -3.85 9.38 22.53
N SER A 120 -4.49 10.04 23.49
CA SER A 120 -5.68 10.86 23.21
C SER A 120 -5.28 12.08 22.39
N PHE A 121 -5.99 12.35 21.30
CA PHE A 121 -5.74 13.54 20.50
C PHE A 121 -6.04 14.83 21.29
N ASN A 122 -7.13 14.83 22.05
CA ASN A 122 -7.60 16.03 22.77
C ASN A 122 -6.72 16.44 23.95
N THR A 123 -6.17 15.46 24.69
CA THR A 123 -5.41 15.72 25.92
C THR A 123 -3.90 15.52 25.75
N LEU A 124 -3.47 14.90 24.67
CA LEU A 124 -2.10 14.46 24.40
C LEU A 124 -1.56 13.53 25.52
N GLN A 125 -2.44 12.88 26.27
CA GLN A 125 -2.06 11.91 27.30
C GLN A 125 -1.99 10.51 26.70
N GLN A 126 -0.99 9.74 27.15
CA GLN A 126 -0.86 8.34 26.78
C GLN A 126 -1.98 7.51 27.41
N ILE A 127 -2.72 6.78 26.57
CA ILE A 127 -3.81 5.88 26.97
C ILE A 127 -3.27 4.46 27.14
N HIS A 128 -2.55 3.99 26.11
CA HIS A 128 -1.99 2.63 26.07
C HIS A 128 -0.58 2.62 25.49
N SER A 129 0.17 1.56 25.83
CA SER A 129 1.39 1.16 25.14
C SER A 129 1.38 -0.34 24.94
N ILE A 130 1.76 -0.78 23.74
CA ILE A 130 1.73 -2.17 23.33
C ILE A 130 3.13 -2.54 22.88
N SER A 131 3.75 -3.49 23.59
CA SER A 131 5.05 -4.02 23.17
C SER A 131 4.89 -4.85 21.91
N ILE A 132 5.70 -4.54 20.89
CA ILE A 132 5.76 -5.23 19.60
C ILE A 132 7.14 -5.86 19.47
N GLU A 133 7.32 -7.04 20.05
CA GLU A 133 8.58 -7.76 19.98
C GLU A 133 8.84 -8.25 18.56
N ASN A 134 10.11 -8.14 18.14
CA ASN A 134 10.63 -8.76 16.93
C ASN A 134 9.95 -8.35 15.61
N THR A 135 9.45 -7.14 15.50
CA THR A 135 8.92 -6.63 14.22
C THR A 135 10.06 -6.09 13.36
N THR A 136 10.17 -6.56 12.12
CA THR A 136 11.08 -5.98 11.12
C THR A 136 10.51 -4.68 10.56
N SER A 137 9.19 -4.60 10.49
CA SER A 137 8.44 -3.43 10.08
C SER A 137 7.65 -2.90 11.27
N SER A 138 7.92 -1.66 11.67
CA SER A 138 7.14 -0.97 12.71
C SER A 138 5.81 -0.41 12.16
N LEU A 139 5.37 -0.90 10.99
CA LEU A 139 4.09 -0.54 10.39
C LEU A 139 2.95 -1.15 11.17
N PHE A 140 1.88 -0.39 11.27
CA PHE A 140 0.62 -0.84 11.82
C PHE A 140 -0.56 -0.19 11.08
N LYS A 141 -1.73 -0.78 11.21
CA LYS A 141 -3.02 -0.23 10.79
C LYS A 141 -3.98 -0.29 11.95
N VAL A 142 -4.99 0.57 11.93
CA VAL A 142 -5.94 0.71 13.02
C VAL A 142 -7.36 0.61 12.48
N ILE A 143 -8.23 -0.07 13.21
CA ILE A 143 -9.68 -0.07 13.02
C ILE A 143 -10.27 0.49 14.31
N VAL A 144 -10.58 1.80 14.32
CA VAL A 144 -10.95 2.52 15.54
C VAL A 144 -12.26 2.00 16.13
N ASP A 145 -13.29 1.84 15.31
CA ASP A 145 -14.61 1.41 15.75
C ASP A 145 -14.63 0.02 16.41
N LYS A 146 -13.69 -0.84 16.03
CA LYS A 146 -13.52 -2.17 16.61
C LYS A 146 -12.41 -2.24 17.68
N HIS A 147 -11.74 -1.13 17.97
CA HIS A 147 -10.57 -1.05 18.86
C HIS A 147 -9.45 -2.04 18.45
N LEU A 148 -9.21 -2.20 17.15
CA LEU A 148 -8.22 -3.14 16.65
C LEU A 148 -6.97 -2.44 16.13
N LEU A 149 -5.82 -2.91 16.61
CA LEU A 149 -4.49 -2.61 16.12
C LEU A 149 -3.97 -3.82 15.35
N ILE A 150 -3.56 -3.63 14.11
CA ILE A 150 -3.08 -4.67 13.22
C ILE A 150 -1.61 -4.39 12.90
N TYR A 151 -0.73 -5.33 13.20
CA TYR A 151 0.71 -5.20 12.95
C TYR A 151 1.34 -6.54 12.61
N SER A 152 2.52 -6.51 11.98
CA SER A 152 3.24 -7.72 11.61
C SER A 152 4.20 -8.16 12.73
N ASN A 153 4.30 -9.48 12.92
CA ASN A 153 5.35 -10.12 13.72
C ASN A 153 5.98 -11.21 12.84
N TYR A 154 7.17 -10.94 12.30
CA TYR A 154 7.83 -11.77 11.29
C TYR A 154 6.90 -12.10 10.09
N ASN A 155 6.48 -13.33 9.98
CA ASN A 155 5.65 -13.87 8.90
C ASN A 155 4.15 -13.95 9.25
N LYS A 156 3.78 -13.45 10.42
CA LYS A 156 2.41 -13.46 10.94
C LYS A 156 1.85 -12.04 11.07
N MET A 157 0.55 -11.91 10.92
CA MET A 157 -0.18 -10.69 11.29
C MET A 157 -0.83 -10.89 12.66
N ILE A 158 -0.70 -9.88 13.50
CA ILE A 158 -1.34 -9.83 14.82
C ILE A 158 -2.47 -8.81 14.74
N ILE A 159 -3.67 -9.23 15.16
CA ILE A 159 -4.84 -8.37 15.32
C ILE A 159 -5.10 -8.27 16.81
N TYR A 160 -4.75 -7.14 17.39
CA TYR A 160 -4.80 -6.87 18.83
C TYR A 160 -5.93 -5.90 19.14
N ASN A 161 -6.83 -6.30 20.03
CA ASN A 161 -7.86 -5.40 20.58
C ASN A 161 -7.31 -4.74 21.83
N TRP A 162 -7.12 -3.40 21.80
CA TRP A 162 -6.49 -2.67 22.91
C TRP A 162 -7.41 -2.43 24.09
N GLU A 163 -8.73 -2.56 23.92
CA GLU A 163 -9.70 -2.46 24.99
C GLU A 163 -9.77 -3.79 25.78
N THR A 164 -10.02 -4.91 25.09
CA THR A 164 -10.15 -6.24 25.69
C THR A 164 -8.79 -6.91 25.99
N LYS A 165 -7.69 -6.36 25.48
CA LYS A 165 -6.31 -6.88 25.57
C LYS A 165 -6.14 -8.30 24.99
N LYS A 166 -7.02 -8.68 24.05
CA LYS A 166 -6.96 -9.98 23.35
C LYS A 166 -6.33 -9.82 21.97
N SER A 167 -5.62 -10.84 21.53
CA SER A 167 -5.04 -10.90 20.20
C SER A 167 -5.49 -12.13 19.45
N LYS A 168 -5.56 -11.99 18.12
CA LYS A 168 -5.70 -13.07 17.15
C LYS A 168 -4.50 -13.02 16.20
N THR A 169 -4.12 -14.16 15.64
CA THR A 169 -2.94 -14.28 14.78
C THR A 169 -3.32 -14.94 13.47
N ILE A 170 -2.77 -14.44 12.37
CA ILE A 170 -2.89 -15.02 11.02
C ILE A 170 -1.48 -15.40 10.56
N ASP A 171 -1.28 -16.65 10.17
CA ASP A 171 -0.05 -17.14 9.51
C ASP A 171 -0.11 -16.75 8.03
N CYS A 172 0.62 -15.71 7.63
CA CYS A 172 0.47 -15.11 6.31
C CYS A 172 1.48 -15.61 5.28
N HIS A 173 2.75 -15.71 5.64
CA HIS A 173 3.83 -16.03 4.71
C HIS A 173 4.85 -16.98 5.31
N ILE A 174 5.74 -17.53 4.47
CA ILE A 174 6.92 -18.27 4.93
C ILE A 174 8.03 -17.29 5.33
N HIS A 175 8.13 -16.16 4.60
CA HIS A 175 9.12 -15.11 4.86
C HIS A 175 8.49 -13.95 5.63
N THR A 176 9.34 -13.12 6.21
CA THR A 176 8.93 -11.91 6.94
C THR A 176 8.03 -11.00 6.10
N ILE A 177 6.97 -10.50 6.71
CA ILE A 177 6.05 -9.53 6.10
C ILE A 177 6.76 -8.17 6.00
N GLU A 178 6.77 -7.61 4.80
CA GLU A 178 7.36 -6.29 4.53
C GLU A 178 6.31 -5.18 4.54
N LEU A 179 5.19 -5.44 3.87
CA LEU A 179 4.09 -4.48 3.73
C LEU A 179 2.74 -5.16 3.89
N PHE A 180 1.77 -4.37 4.33
CA PHE A 180 0.36 -4.77 4.34
C PHE A 180 -0.55 -3.54 4.22
N SER A 181 -1.77 -3.76 3.78
CA SER A 181 -2.78 -2.73 3.59
C SER A 181 -4.16 -3.27 3.95
N LEU A 182 -5.02 -2.40 4.48
CA LEU A 182 -6.43 -2.69 4.72
C LEU A 182 -7.27 -2.16 3.55
N SER A 183 -8.37 -2.85 3.24
CA SER A 183 -9.44 -2.34 2.41
C SER A 183 -10.14 -1.16 3.10
N GLN A 184 -10.84 -0.33 2.33
CA GLN A 184 -11.48 0.85 2.90
C GLN A 184 -12.66 0.51 3.81
N ASP A 185 -13.37 -0.58 3.53
CA ASP A 185 -14.40 -1.16 4.38
C ASP A 185 -13.85 -1.96 5.57
N GLN A 186 -12.52 -2.05 5.67
CA GLN A 186 -11.78 -2.73 6.75
C GLN A 186 -12.08 -4.24 6.87
N SER A 187 -12.64 -4.85 5.83
CA SER A 187 -12.95 -6.29 5.80
C SER A 187 -11.79 -7.15 5.32
N LEU A 188 -10.90 -6.60 4.46
CA LEU A 188 -9.80 -7.31 3.83
C LEU A 188 -8.44 -6.77 4.25
N LEU A 189 -7.50 -7.70 4.45
CA LEU A 189 -6.08 -7.43 4.73
C LEU A 189 -5.22 -8.02 3.61
N ALA A 190 -4.56 -7.18 2.83
CA ALA A 190 -3.56 -7.60 1.86
C ALA A 190 -2.16 -7.56 2.47
N THR A 191 -1.37 -8.61 2.29
CA THR A 191 -0.02 -8.74 2.84
C THR A 191 0.99 -9.12 1.76
N CYS A 192 2.23 -8.67 1.92
CA CYS A 192 3.35 -9.02 1.06
C CYS A 192 4.59 -9.30 1.91
N SER A 193 5.31 -10.37 1.59
CA SER A 193 6.59 -10.67 2.25
C SER A 193 7.77 -9.97 1.56
N GLN A 194 8.93 -9.98 2.21
CA GLN A 194 10.20 -9.45 1.68
C GLN A 194 10.56 -10.02 0.30
N LYS A 195 10.11 -11.23 -0.04
CA LYS A 195 10.33 -11.81 -1.38
C LYS A 195 9.64 -11.03 -2.49
N GLY A 196 8.51 -10.37 -2.20
CA GLY A 196 7.80 -9.50 -3.14
C GLY A 196 7.16 -10.20 -4.34
N SER A 197 7.03 -11.53 -4.35
CA SER A 197 6.48 -12.30 -5.47
C SER A 197 4.99 -12.59 -5.35
N LEU A 198 4.50 -12.75 -4.12
CA LEU A 198 3.12 -13.09 -3.81
C LEU A 198 2.50 -12.03 -2.88
N LEU A 199 1.24 -11.71 -3.14
CA LEU A 199 0.38 -11.00 -2.22
C LEU A 199 -0.72 -11.96 -1.77
N ARG A 200 -1.02 -11.95 -0.47
CA ARG A 200 -2.11 -12.75 0.10
C ARG A 200 -3.14 -11.85 0.72
N ILE A 201 -4.40 -12.19 0.51
CA ILE A 201 -5.53 -11.44 1.00
C ILE A 201 -6.27 -12.30 2.01
N PHE A 202 -6.54 -11.72 3.16
CA PHE A 202 -7.24 -12.37 4.27
C PHE A 202 -8.49 -11.58 4.61
N ASN A 203 -9.54 -12.30 5.00
CA ASN A 203 -10.69 -11.68 5.64
C ASN A 203 -10.36 -11.46 7.12
N ILE A 204 -10.60 -10.25 7.64
CA ILE A 204 -10.21 -9.87 9.01
C ILE A 204 -11.10 -10.52 10.06
N ASP A 205 -12.37 -10.74 9.76
CA ASP A 205 -13.31 -11.30 10.73
C ASP A 205 -13.17 -12.83 10.82
N THR A 206 -13.04 -13.54 9.68
CA THR A 206 -12.87 -15.00 9.64
C THR A 206 -11.43 -15.45 9.81
N LEU A 207 -10.44 -14.57 9.55
CA LEU A 207 -9.00 -14.84 9.54
C LEU A 207 -8.55 -15.79 8.42
N GLU A 208 -9.41 -16.10 7.48
CA GLU A 208 -9.14 -17.01 6.38
C GLU A 208 -8.49 -16.29 5.20
N GLN A 209 -7.60 -17.00 4.51
CA GLN A 209 -7.05 -16.51 3.24
C GLN A 209 -8.13 -16.63 2.15
N VAL A 210 -8.51 -15.51 1.56
CA VAL A 210 -9.54 -15.44 0.51
C VAL A 210 -8.93 -15.39 -0.89
N ASN A 211 -7.68 -14.92 -1.03
CA ASN A 211 -7.03 -14.87 -2.34
C ASN A 211 -5.50 -14.94 -2.23
N GLU A 212 -4.83 -15.43 -3.29
CA GLU A 212 -3.40 -15.36 -3.50
C GLU A 212 -3.10 -14.82 -4.90
N LEU A 213 -2.38 -13.70 -4.95
CA LEU A 213 -2.07 -12.97 -6.17
C LEU A 213 -0.58 -13.07 -6.45
N ARG A 214 -0.22 -13.28 -7.72
CA ARG A 214 1.16 -13.38 -8.15
C ARG A 214 1.59 -12.13 -8.92
N ARG A 215 2.52 -11.38 -8.34
CA ARG A 215 3.13 -10.22 -8.97
C ARG A 215 4.15 -10.65 -10.04
N GLY A 216 4.94 -11.70 -9.77
CA GLY A 216 5.97 -12.21 -10.66
C GLY A 216 6.89 -13.19 -9.94
N SER A 217 7.89 -13.73 -10.64
CA SER A 217 8.88 -14.67 -10.09
C SER A 217 10.10 -13.96 -9.49
N ASN A 218 10.47 -12.78 -10.02
CA ASN A 218 11.68 -12.09 -9.62
C ASN A 218 11.54 -11.42 -8.25
N HIS A 219 12.61 -11.44 -7.48
CA HIS A 219 12.71 -10.69 -6.23
C HIS A 219 12.75 -9.19 -6.50
N VAL A 220 11.82 -8.45 -5.89
CA VAL A 220 11.78 -6.98 -5.90
C VAL A 220 11.27 -6.46 -4.57
N THR A 221 11.67 -5.25 -4.21
CA THR A 221 11.09 -4.55 -3.06
C THR A 221 9.76 -3.94 -3.45
N ILE A 222 8.69 -4.39 -2.80
CA ILE A 222 7.38 -3.77 -2.93
C ILE A 222 7.41 -2.48 -2.11
N VAL A 223 6.96 -1.40 -2.71
CA VAL A 223 6.96 -0.07 -2.06
C VAL A 223 5.59 0.34 -1.58
N ASN A 224 4.53 -0.15 -2.24
CA ASN A 224 3.17 0.12 -1.80
C ASN A 224 2.19 -0.96 -2.27
N ILE A 225 1.15 -1.17 -1.46
CA ILE A 225 -0.03 -1.99 -1.74
C ILE A 225 -1.25 -1.13 -1.40
N ALA A 226 -2.22 -1.05 -2.30
CA ALA A 226 -3.43 -0.27 -2.08
C ALA A 226 -4.65 -0.94 -2.69
N PHE A 227 -5.75 -0.95 -1.95
CA PHE A 227 -7.08 -1.28 -2.47
C PHE A 227 -7.69 -0.06 -3.15
N ASN A 228 -8.54 -0.27 -4.16
CA ASN A 228 -9.45 0.77 -4.61
C ASN A 228 -10.60 0.94 -3.62
N LYS A 229 -11.43 1.97 -3.83
CA LYS A 229 -12.52 2.34 -2.91
C LYS A 229 -13.49 1.18 -2.64
N ASP A 230 -13.83 0.41 -3.67
CA ASP A 230 -14.84 -0.64 -3.59
C ASP A 230 -14.25 -2.02 -3.26
N SER A 231 -12.94 -2.07 -2.93
CA SER A 231 -12.22 -3.31 -2.61
C SER A 231 -12.27 -4.39 -3.71
N THR A 232 -12.54 -3.97 -4.96
CA THR A 232 -12.62 -4.84 -6.15
C THR A 232 -11.29 -4.97 -6.88
N LEU A 233 -10.36 -4.05 -6.64
CA LEU A 233 -9.03 -4.02 -7.23
C LEU A 233 -7.96 -3.88 -6.16
N LEU A 234 -6.81 -4.52 -6.40
CA LEU A 234 -5.59 -4.34 -5.61
C LEU A 234 -4.45 -3.86 -6.52
N LEU A 235 -3.79 -2.80 -6.09
CA LEU A 235 -2.58 -2.26 -6.71
C LEU A 235 -1.36 -2.68 -5.90
N CYS A 236 -0.29 -3.07 -6.60
CA CYS A 236 1.01 -3.34 -6.03
C CYS A 236 2.10 -2.66 -6.85
N SER A 237 2.88 -1.78 -6.24
CA SER A 237 3.99 -1.10 -6.90
C SER A 237 5.35 -1.48 -6.33
N SER A 238 6.38 -1.49 -7.19
CA SER A 238 7.73 -1.89 -6.83
C SER A 238 8.76 -0.76 -7.04
N ASN A 239 9.88 -0.88 -6.36
CA ASN A 239 11.03 0.02 -6.53
C ASN A 239 11.65 -0.03 -7.95
N LYS A 240 11.29 -1.02 -8.77
CA LYS A 240 11.76 -1.17 -10.16
C LYS A 240 10.92 -0.39 -11.18
N GLY A 241 9.97 0.42 -10.74
CA GLY A 241 9.11 1.20 -11.64
C GLY A 241 7.91 0.42 -12.19
N THR A 242 7.58 -0.75 -11.63
CA THR A 242 6.43 -1.54 -12.08
C THR A 242 5.24 -1.39 -11.15
N ILE A 243 4.05 -1.29 -11.73
CA ILE A 243 2.77 -1.30 -11.03
C ILE A 243 1.95 -2.45 -11.59
N HIS A 244 1.44 -3.30 -10.72
CA HIS A 244 0.55 -4.40 -11.04
C HIS A 244 -0.83 -4.09 -10.48
N ILE A 245 -1.89 -4.32 -11.27
CA ILE A 245 -3.28 -4.21 -10.83
C ILE A 245 -3.94 -5.58 -10.97
N PHE A 246 -4.59 -6.02 -9.90
CA PHE A 246 -5.27 -7.30 -9.78
C PHE A 246 -6.76 -7.07 -9.58
N SER A 247 -7.59 -7.97 -10.15
CA SER A 247 -9.02 -8.02 -9.87
C SER A 247 -9.27 -8.90 -8.65
N LEU A 248 -10.19 -8.47 -7.79
CA LEU A 248 -10.65 -9.19 -6.61
C LEU A 248 -12.11 -9.63 -6.74
N SER A 249 -12.71 -9.46 -7.91
CA SER A 249 -14.15 -9.66 -8.14
C SER A 249 -14.63 -11.10 -7.96
N ASP A 250 -13.73 -12.08 -8.00
CA ASP A 250 -14.09 -13.49 -7.83
C ASP A 250 -14.19 -13.92 -6.35
N ILE A 251 -13.90 -13.03 -5.39
CA ILE A 251 -13.97 -13.34 -3.95
C ILE A 251 -15.41 -13.67 -3.49
N ASN A 252 -16.43 -13.13 -4.17
CA ASN A 252 -17.83 -13.29 -3.80
C ASN A 252 -18.56 -14.43 -4.54
N ASN A 253 -17.89 -15.11 -5.47
CA ASN A 253 -18.50 -16.25 -6.15
C ASN A 253 -18.28 -17.52 -5.33
N THR A 254 -19.31 -17.95 -4.60
CA THR A 254 -19.39 -19.27 -4.00
C THR A 254 -19.14 -20.34 -5.06
N PRO A 255 -18.30 -21.35 -4.80
CA PRO A 255 -18.03 -22.41 -5.78
C PRO A 255 -19.31 -23.19 -6.08
N LEU A 256 -19.70 -23.23 -7.35
CA LEU A 256 -20.70 -24.16 -7.81
C LEU A 256 -20.19 -25.59 -7.56
N VAL A 257 -20.96 -26.36 -6.82
CA VAL A 257 -20.69 -27.78 -6.58
C VAL A 257 -20.88 -28.52 -7.91
N HIS A 258 -19.80 -29.00 -8.50
CA HIS A 258 -19.81 -29.86 -9.68
C HIS A 258 -19.76 -31.32 -9.25
N THR A 259 -20.50 -32.18 -9.95
CA THR A 259 -20.56 -33.61 -9.68
C THR A 259 -19.29 -34.33 -10.16
N ASP A 260 -18.96 -35.48 -9.54
CA ASP A 260 -17.75 -36.28 -9.82
C ASP A 260 -17.57 -36.68 -11.30
N GLU A 261 -18.67 -36.76 -12.08
CA GLU A 261 -18.60 -37.06 -13.52
C GLU A 261 -17.92 -35.98 -14.35
N THR A 262 -18.10 -34.69 -14.00
CA THR A 262 -17.49 -33.57 -14.72
C THR A 262 -15.95 -33.55 -14.53
N ILE A 263 -15.50 -34.02 -13.39
CA ILE A 263 -14.05 -34.07 -13.06
C ILE A 263 -13.35 -35.18 -13.88
N LYS A 264 -14.00 -36.35 -14.06
CA LYS A 264 -13.42 -37.45 -14.83
C LYS A 264 -13.21 -37.06 -16.30
N THR A 265 -14.17 -36.39 -16.92
CA THR A 265 -14.07 -35.97 -18.33
C THR A 265 -12.95 -34.94 -18.53
N LEU A 266 -12.76 -34.01 -17.59
CA LEU A 266 -11.69 -33.00 -17.65
C LEU A 266 -10.28 -33.59 -17.43
N VAL A 267 -10.16 -34.65 -16.63
CA VAL A 267 -8.87 -35.32 -16.39
C VAL A 267 -8.50 -36.20 -17.60
N GLU A 268 -9.46 -36.83 -18.26
CA GLU A 268 -9.22 -37.61 -19.49
C GLU A 268 -8.78 -36.72 -20.66
N ASP A 269 -9.36 -35.51 -20.80
CA ASP A 269 -8.95 -34.54 -21.83
C ASP A 269 -7.52 -33.97 -21.60
N ILE A 270 -7.05 -33.90 -20.36
CA ILE A 270 -5.69 -33.46 -20.05
C ILE A 270 -4.68 -34.57 -20.31
N SER A 271 -4.99 -35.80 -19.95
CA SER A 271 -4.10 -36.96 -20.16
C SER A 271 -3.91 -37.32 -21.64
N SER A 272 -4.89 -37.03 -22.49
CA SER A 272 -4.77 -37.27 -23.92
C SER A 272 -3.93 -36.23 -24.66
N ASN A 273 -3.69 -35.06 -24.08
CA ASN A 273 -2.89 -33.98 -24.67
C ASN A 273 -1.41 -33.96 -24.23
N GLU A 274 -0.99 -34.79 -23.28
CA GLU A 274 0.41 -34.83 -22.81
C GLU A 274 1.38 -35.53 -23.75
N GLN A 275 0.92 -36.23 -24.79
CA GLN A 275 1.80 -36.96 -25.71
C GLN A 275 2.40 -36.14 -26.87
N SER A 276 2.18 -34.83 -26.95
CA SER A 276 2.65 -34.00 -28.08
C SER A 276 3.26 -32.65 -27.75
N LEU A 277 3.73 -32.40 -26.54
CA LEU A 277 4.32 -31.11 -26.19
C LEU A 277 5.81 -31.21 -25.88
N SER A 278 6.63 -30.82 -26.87
CA SER A 278 8.04 -30.46 -26.70
C SER A 278 8.17 -29.25 -25.77
N GLU A 279 9.22 -29.30 -24.94
CA GLU A 279 9.61 -28.22 -24.02
C GLU A 279 9.81 -26.91 -24.76
N ASP A 280 8.79 -26.05 -24.84
CA ASP A 280 9.00 -24.66 -25.18
C ASP A 280 7.85 -23.74 -24.73
N THR A 281 8.20 -22.55 -24.39
CA THR A 281 7.59 -21.31 -23.91
C THR A 281 6.12 -21.00 -24.28
N ASN A 282 5.45 -21.78 -25.12
CA ASN A 282 4.09 -21.54 -25.61
C ASN A 282 2.96 -22.05 -24.68
N MET A 283 3.28 -22.87 -23.69
CA MET A 283 2.28 -23.40 -22.76
C MET A 283 1.66 -22.32 -21.88
N TYR A 284 2.44 -21.30 -21.50
CA TYR A 284 1.98 -20.21 -20.66
C TYR A 284 0.92 -19.32 -21.33
N THR A 285 1.06 -19.08 -22.63
CA THR A 285 0.12 -18.25 -23.41
C THR A 285 -1.21 -18.98 -23.64
N THR A 286 -1.17 -20.31 -23.81
CA THR A 286 -2.37 -21.12 -24.07
C THR A 286 -3.23 -21.28 -22.82
N ILE A 287 -2.62 -21.39 -21.62
CA ILE A 287 -3.35 -21.51 -20.35
C ILE A 287 -3.98 -20.16 -19.96
N GLN A 288 -3.33 -19.04 -20.25
CA GLN A 288 -3.89 -17.70 -20.02
C GLN A 288 -5.10 -17.40 -20.93
N ASN A 289 -5.13 -17.95 -22.13
CA ASN A 289 -6.18 -17.68 -23.11
C ASN A 289 -7.41 -18.59 -23.00
N LYS A 290 -7.33 -19.72 -22.29
CA LYS A 290 -8.47 -20.57 -21.95
C LYS A 290 -8.87 -20.36 -20.50
N LYS A 291 -9.74 -19.37 -20.22
CA LYS A 291 -10.58 -19.39 -19.01
C LYS A 291 -11.55 -20.56 -19.17
N MET A 292 -11.14 -21.76 -18.78
CA MET A 292 -12.05 -22.88 -18.67
C MET A 292 -12.95 -22.64 -17.44
N TYR A 293 -14.25 -22.57 -17.66
CA TYR A 293 -15.25 -22.75 -16.63
C TYR A 293 -14.95 -24.11 -15.97
N GLY A 294 -14.55 -24.12 -14.70
CA GLY A 294 -14.13 -25.32 -13.99
C GLY A 294 -12.69 -25.36 -13.47
N ALA A 295 -11.84 -24.38 -13.86
CA ALA A 295 -10.43 -24.32 -13.43
C ALA A 295 -10.23 -24.22 -11.90
N HIS A 296 -11.25 -23.87 -11.14
CA HIS A 296 -11.17 -23.79 -9.68
C HIS A 296 -10.90 -25.15 -9.01
N TYR A 297 -11.44 -26.25 -9.57
CA TYR A 297 -11.22 -27.60 -9.01
C TYR A 297 -9.87 -28.20 -9.38
N LEU A 298 -9.33 -27.82 -10.53
CA LEU A 298 -8.00 -28.26 -10.94
C LEU A 298 -6.87 -27.52 -10.19
N LYS A 299 -7.17 -26.39 -9.58
CA LYS A 299 -6.20 -25.60 -8.79
C LYS A 299 -5.54 -26.43 -7.67
N SER A 300 -6.26 -27.35 -7.04
CA SER A 300 -5.72 -28.18 -5.95
C SER A 300 -4.71 -29.25 -6.41
N PHE A 301 -4.73 -29.63 -7.70
CA PHE A 301 -3.85 -30.63 -8.27
C PHE A 301 -2.68 -30.02 -9.05
N LEU A 302 -2.72 -28.71 -9.33
CA LEU A 302 -1.63 -28.02 -10.02
C LEU A 302 -0.57 -27.57 -9.00
N PRO A 303 0.71 -27.50 -9.39
CA PRO A 303 1.73 -26.88 -8.55
C PRO A 303 1.28 -25.49 -8.07
N SER A 304 1.67 -25.11 -6.86
CA SER A 304 1.26 -23.84 -6.22
C SER A 304 1.48 -22.59 -7.09
N TYR A 305 2.40 -22.69 -8.06
CA TYR A 305 2.65 -21.65 -9.05
C TYR A 305 1.42 -21.31 -9.90
N PHE A 306 0.55 -22.27 -10.22
CA PHE A 306 -0.62 -22.10 -11.07
C PHE A 306 -1.88 -21.71 -10.28
N ASN A 307 -1.84 -21.80 -8.95
CA ASN A 307 -2.99 -21.50 -8.10
C ASN A 307 -3.16 -20.00 -7.83
N SER A 308 -2.13 -19.19 -8.06
CA SER A 308 -2.16 -17.76 -7.80
C SER A 308 -2.68 -16.98 -9.02
N GLU A 309 -3.46 -15.94 -8.77
CA GLU A 309 -3.97 -15.06 -9.83
C GLU A 309 -2.92 -14.03 -10.24
N TRP A 310 -2.83 -13.77 -11.55
CA TRP A 310 -1.90 -12.80 -12.12
C TRP A 310 -2.56 -11.43 -12.30
N SER A 311 -1.73 -10.37 -12.30
CA SER A 311 -2.20 -9.03 -12.62
C SER A 311 -2.76 -8.96 -14.04
N PHE A 312 -3.91 -8.29 -14.20
CA PHE A 312 -4.50 -8.06 -15.51
C PHE A 312 -3.90 -6.83 -16.22
N ILE A 313 -3.25 -5.94 -15.47
CA ILE A 313 -2.51 -4.80 -16.00
C ILE A 313 -1.13 -4.73 -15.36
N GLN A 314 -0.13 -4.43 -16.18
CA GLN A 314 1.22 -4.08 -15.76
C GLN A 314 1.61 -2.74 -16.37
N ILE A 315 1.97 -1.78 -15.55
CA ILE A 315 2.39 -0.44 -15.96
C ILE A 315 3.87 -0.30 -15.65
N TYR A 316 4.62 0.23 -16.60
CA TYR A 316 6.06 0.43 -16.47
C TYR A 316 6.39 1.92 -16.53
N LEU A 317 7.08 2.40 -15.48
CA LEU A 317 7.66 3.74 -15.45
C LEU A 317 9.19 3.61 -15.47
N ASN A 318 9.85 4.55 -16.16
CA ASN A 318 11.32 4.56 -16.26
C ASN A 318 12.02 5.01 -14.96
N HIS A 319 11.25 5.21 -13.89
CA HIS A 319 11.75 5.72 -12.61
C HIS A 319 11.28 4.82 -11.47
N SER A 320 12.09 4.72 -10.42
CA SER A 320 11.69 4.04 -9.19
C SER A 320 10.43 4.69 -8.61
N ILE A 321 9.46 3.87 -8.22
CA ILE A 321 8.22 4.32 -7.60
C ILE A 321 8.45 4.46 -6.10
N THR A 322 7.88 5.50 -5.51
CA THR A 322 7.89 5.73 -4.07
C THR A 322 6.53 5.50 -3.43
N TYR A 323 5.46 5.79 -4.18
CA TYR A 323 4.10 5.62 -3.72
C TYR A 323 3.12 5.50 -4.88
N SER A 324 2.07 4.69 -4.76
CA SER A 324 1.01 4.57 -5.77
C SER A 324 -0.31 4.27 -5.09
N ILE A 325 -1.38 4.93 -5.52
CA ILE A 325 -2.75 4.70 -5.04
C ILE A 325 -3.76 4.79 -6.17
N PHE A 326 -4.93 4.24 -5.96
CA PHE A 326 -6.09 4.53 -6.80
C PHE A 326 -6.57 5.96 -6.54
N SER A 327 -6.91 6.65 -7.60
CA SER A 327 -7.57 7.96 -7.55
C SER A 327 -9.06 7.79 -7.21
N LYS A 328 -9.71 8.87 -6.81
CA LYS A 328 -11.18 8.93 -6.73
C LYS A 328 -11.86 8.84 -8.11
N GLN A 329 -11.13 9.07 -9.18
CA GLN A 329 -11.60 8.86 -10.54
C GLN A 329 -11.61 7.38 -10.87
N THR A 330 -12.61 6.94 -11.61
CA THR A 330 -12.72 5.56 -12.06
C THR A 330 -11.53 5.20 -12.97
N ASN A 331 -10.93 4.04 -12.73
CA ASN A 331 -9.83 3.50 -13.53
C ASN A 331 -8.61 4.42 -13.66
N ASN A 332 -8.34 5.22 -12.62
CA ASN A 332 -7.18 6.09 -12.57
C ASN A 332 -6.34 5.80 -11.33
N ILE A 333 -5.03 5.85 -11.49
CA ILE A 333 -4.06 5.76 -10.40
C ILE A 333 -3.16 6.99 -10.37
N ILE A 334 -2.72 7.33 -9.17
CA ILE A 334 -1.73 8.37 -8.94
C ILE A 334 -0.46 7.71 -8.43
N THR A 335 0.64 8.00 -9.10
CA THR A 335 1.95 7.45 -8.76
C THR A 335 2.98 8.56 -8.59
N ILE A 336 3.78 8.42 -7.53
CA ILE A 336 4.89 9.30 -7.23
C ILE A 336 6.18 8.53 -7.47
N ALA A 337 7.03 9.09 -8.29
CA ALA A 337 8.32 8.51 -8.59
C ALA A 337 9.47 9.22 -7.87
N SER A 338 10.60 8.54 -7.77
CA SER A 338 11.80 9.03 -7.10
C SER A 338 12.41 10.29 -7.74
N ASN A 339 12.08 10.59 -9.00
CA ASN A 339 12.49 11.81 -9.70
C ASN A 339 11.69 13.06 -9.28
N GLY A 340 10.77 12.93 -8.31
CA GLY A 340 9.92 14.04 -7.85
C GLY A 340 8.76 14.35 -8.79
N CYS A 341 8.37 13.39 -9.63
CA CYS A 341 7.21 13.54 -10.51
C CYS A 341 5.98 12.81 -9.95
N PHE A 342 4.85 13.46 -10.16
CA PHE A 342 3.50 12.96 -10.02
C PHE A 342 3.03 12.46 -11.38
N TYR A 343 2.55 11.23 -11.45
CA TYR A 343 1.94 10.67 -12.65
C TYR A 343 0.48 10.36 -12.37
N SER A 344 -0.42 10.89 -13.19
CA SER A 344 -1.81 10.43 -13.25
C SER A 344 -1.93 9.49 -14.44
N ILE A 345 -2.39 8.28 -14.20
CA ILE A 345 -2.38 7.20 -15.19
C ILE A 345 -3.77 6.59 -15.26
N ASP A 346 -4.42 6.72 -16.41
CA ASP A 346 -5.66 6.01 -16.69
C ASP A 346 -5.36 4.61 -17.18
N PHE A 347 -6.17 3.66 -16.78
CA PHE A 347 -6.09 2.28 -17.24
C PHE A 347 -7.45 1.78 -17.69
N LEU A 348 -7.45 0.92 -18.68
CA LEU A 348 -8.65 0.29 -19.22
C LEU A 348 -8.44 -1.22 -19.27
N TYR A 349 -9.49 -1.95 -18.94
CA TYR A 349 -9.54 -3.38 -19.10
C TYR A 349 -10.84 -3.77 -19.79
N ASP A 350 -10.70 -4.38 -20.96
CA ASP A 350 -11.85 -4.94 -21.68
C ASP A 350 -12.06 -6.40 -21.31
N ASN A 351 -13.13 -6.66 -20.59
CA ASN A 351 -13.49 -8.01 -20.15
C ASN A 351 -13.76 -8.98 -21.32
N LYS A 352 -14.15 -8.46 -22.50
CA LYS A 352 -14.47 -9.30 -23.69
C LYS A 352 -13.21 -9.73 -24.42
N SER A 353 -12.34 -8.78 -24.76
CA SER A 353 -11.09 -9.04 -25.46
C SER A 353 -9.96 -9.47 -24.53
N LYS A 354 -10.11 -9.28 -23.21
CA LYS A 354 -9.07 -9.46 -22.18
C LYS A 354 -7.80 -8.65 -22.45
N GLN A 355 -7.96 -7.55 -23.16
CA GLN A 355 -6.88 -6.61 -23.41
C GLN A 355 -6.87 -5.53 -22.33
N SER A 356 -5.68 -5.20 -21.90
CA SER A 356 -5.45 -4.09 -20.97
C SER A 356 -4.60 -3.02 -21.66
N SER A 357 -4.90 -1.76 -21.38
CA SER A 357 -4.12 -0.62 -21.83
C SER A 357 -4.03 0.43 -20.74
N TYR A 358 -3.01 1.27 -20.81
CA TYR A 358 -2.88 2.41 -19.92
C TYR A 358 -2.34 3.62 -20.67
N LYS A 359 -2.64 4.81 -20.13
CA LYS A 359 -2.18 6.08 -20.65
C LYS A 359 -1.77 7.00 -19.51
N ILE A 360 -0.59 7.59 -19.58
CA ILE A 360 -0.18 8.67 -18.68
C ILE A 360 -0.94 9.93 -19.11
N VAL A 361 -1.84 10.40 -18.27
CA VAL A 361 -2.72 11.55 -18.58
C VAL A 361 -2.02 12.86 -18.22
N SER A 362 -1.32 12.89 -17.10
CA SER A 362 -0.58 14.07 -16.69
C SER A 362 0.69 13.69 -15.93
N THR A 363 1.67 14.57 -16.04
CA THR A 363 2.91 14.50 -15.26
C THR A 363 3.18 15.87 -14.66
N LEU A 364 3.33 15.94 -13.35
CA LEU A 364 3.66 17.15 -12.61
C LEU A 364 4.96 16.92 -11.83
N LYS A 365 5.97 17.76 -12.05
CA LYS A 365 7.20 17.74 -11.28
C LYS A 365 7.04 18.67 -10.07
N PHE A 366 7.05 18.14 -8.86
CA PHE A 366 6.79 18.90 -7.62
C PHE A 366 8.03 19.18 -6.77
N LEU A 367 9.18 18.57 -7.07
CA LEU A 367 10.47 18.82 -6.42
C LEU A 367 11.48 19.30 -7.47
N SER A 368 11.45 20.58 -7.81
CA SER A 368 12.50 21.22 -8.62
C SER A 368 13.37 22.13 -7.75
N ASP A 369 14.68 22.17 -8.00
CA ASP A 369 15.62 23.00 -7.23
C ASP A 369 15.52 24.50 -7.54
N HIS A 370 14.79 24.88 -8.59
CA HIS A 370 14.59 26.27 -9.00
C HIS A 370 13.11 26.56 -9.18
N ASN A 371 12.62 27.49 -8.36
CA ASN A 371 11.30 28.09 -8.34
C ASN A 371 10.16 27.21 -7.78
N ASP A 372 9.24 27.88 -7.11
CA ASP A 372 7.98 27.31 -6.63
C ASP A 372 7.30 26.56 -7.78
N PRO A 373 7.02 25.24 -7.68
CA PRO A 373 6.49 24.45 -8.79
C PRO A 373 5.09 24.89 -9.26
N PHE A 374 4.54 25.95 -8.64
CA PHE A 374 3.28 26.59 -9.03
C PHE A 374 3.45 27.99 -9.63
N ASP A 375 4.67 28.40 -9.93
CA ASP A 375 4.84 29.53 -10.85
C ASP A 375 4.46 29.00 -12.24
N ASN A 376 3.29 29.40 -12.66
CA ASN A 376 2.53 29.02 -13.84
C ASN A 376 3.35 28.63 -15.07
N ARG A 377 2.89 27.59 -15.77
CA ARG A 377 3.15 27.25 -17.16
C ARG A 377 4.19 26.17 -17.42
N THR A 378 3.77 24.94 -17.22
CA THR A 378 4.02 23.88 -18.22
C THR A 378 3.12 22.67 -17.91
N SER A 379 1.82 22.78 -18.19
CA SER A 379 1.00 21.62 -18.49
C SER A 379 1.34 21.21 -19.93
N THR A 380 2.35 20.39 -20.08
CA THR A 380 2.57 19.70 -21.35
C THR A 380 1.59 18.54 -21.40
N ILE A 381 0.47 18.77 -22.06
CA ILE A 381 -0.43 17.71 -22.51
C ILE A 381 0.34 16.98 -23.61
N LEU A 382 0.76 15.76 -23.35
CA LEU A 382 1.23 14.83 -24.38
C LEU A 382 0.08 13.94 -24.82
#